data_cb162b6b8e8cad45ae8b50fdce6f3f66
#
_entry.id   cb162b6b8e8cad45ae8b50fdce6f3f66
#
_cell.length_a   1.000
_cell.length_b   1.000
_cell.length_c   1.000
_cell.angle_alpha   90.00
_cell.angle_beta   90.00
_cell.angle_gamma   90.00
#
_symmetry.space_group_name_H-M   'P 1'
#
loop_
_entity.id
_entity.type
_entity.pdbx_description
1 polymer ?
#
loop_
_entity_poly.entity_id
_entity_poly.type
_entity_poly.pdbx_seq_one_letter_code
_entity_poly.pdbx_strand_id
1 'polypeptide(L)'
;MPQIQLDDVTKSYGTETALRNVSVAFADSVTTAVVGSSGSGKSTLLQLINGLVRPSTGTVRVFGKPIDYDRLPELRRQIGYAVQGTGLFPHLTVERNITLLARLVGWSTERSRTRARELMERVGLPWTFATRYPHELSGGQQQRVGLCRAMMLQPPLFLLDEPFGALDPVTRNDIQQEFLRLQQSEPRTMVLVTHDLREALRLAQRLIVLERGRIAQHGPGEEIVNAPADEFVRNFFQTQLKA
;
A
#
# COMPACT_ATOMS: atom_id res chain seq x y z
N MET A 1 3.72 -20.30 -1.70
CA MET A 1 4.64 -19.79 -0.64
C MET A 1 4.21 -18.38 -0.30
N PRO A 2 4.42 -17.87 0.91
CA PRO A 2 4.06 -16.49 1.23
C PRO A 2 4.89 -15.53 0.37
N GLN A 3 4.23 -14.48 -0.13
CA GLN A 3 4.87 -13.45 -0.96
C GLN A 3 5.77 -12.53 -0.13
N ILE A 4 5.38 -12.31 1.14
CA ILE A 4 6.12 -11.54 2.13
C ILE A 4 6.13 -12.32 3.44
N GLN A 5 7.26 -12.34 4.13
CA GLN A 5 7.40 -12.95 5.45
C GLN A 5 8.31 -12.09 6.33
N LEU A 6 7.85 -11.80 7.51
CA LEU A 6 8.63 -11.19 8.59
C LEU A 6 8.87 -12.24 9.66
N ASP A 7 10.12 -12.43 10.08
CA ASP A 7 10.55 -13.39 11.08
C ASP A 7 11.23 -12.63 12.25
N ASP A 8 10.55 -12.51 13.38
CA ASP A 8 10.97 -11.83 14.62
C ASP A 8 11.51 -10.42 14.41
N VAL A 9 10.85 -9.67 13.53
CA VAL A 9 11.31 -8.35 13.09
C VAL A 9 11.06 -7.31 14.18
N THR A 10 12.14 -6.65 14.60
CA THR A 10 12.11 -5.46 15.44
C THR A 10 12.70 -4.28 14.67
N LYS A 11 12.09 -3.09 14.78
CA LYS A 11 12.62 -1.85 14.26
C LYS A 11 12.60 -0.77 15.30
N SER A 12 13.78 -0.22 15.61
CA SER A 12 13.95 0.91 16.51
C SER A 12 14.59 2.10 15.80
N TYR A 13 14.21 3.30 16.22
CA TYR A 13 14.77 4.58 15.80
C TYR A 13 15.29 5.28 17.07
N GLY A 14 16.58 5.20 17.33
CA GLY A 14 17.16 5.64 18.59
C GLY A 14 16.55 4.87 19.78
N THR A 15 15.90 5.57 20.68
CA THR A 15 15.24 4.99 21.88
C THR A 15 13.82 4.51 21.62
N GLU A 16 13.21 4.91 20.51
CA GLU A 16 11.83 4.55 20.19
C GLU A 16 11.78 3.26 19.35
N THR A 17 10.98 2.29 19.78
CA THR A 17 10.77 1.04 19.04
C THR A 17 9.43 1.06 18.32
N ALA A 18 9.48 1.20 16.99
CA ALA A 18 8.30 1.28 16.13
C ALA A 18 7.65 -0.08 15.86
N LEU A 19 8.43 -1.17 15.79
CA LEU A 19 7.93 -2.54 15.68
C LEU A 19 8.73 -3.45 16.62
N ARG A 20 8.05 -4.42 17.27
CA ARG A 20 8.60 -5.30 18.32
C ARG A 20 8.26 -6.74 18.03
N ASN A 21 9.26 -7.56 17.69
CA ASN A 21 9.17 -9.02 17.49
C ASN A 21 7.97 -9.40 16.60
N VAL A 22 7.85 -8.72 15.44
CA VAL A 22 6.76 -8.97 14.51
C VAL A 22 7.08 -10.17 13.64
N SER A 23 6.26 -11.23 13.76
CA SER A 23 6.31 -12.41 12.89
C SER A 23 4.98 -12.57 12.18
N VAL A 24 4.99 -12.49 10.84
CA VAL A 24 3.78 -12.59 10.02
C VAL A 24 4.12 -12.93 8.57
N ALA A 25 3.23 -13.69 7.95
CA ALA A 25 3.30 -14.03 6.53
C ALA A 25 2.09 -13.45 5.78
N PHE A 26 2.36 -12.86 4.62
CA PHE A 26 1.32 -12.36 3.70
C PHE A 26 1.18 -13.37 2.56
N ALA A 27 -0.04 -13.85 2.38
CA ALA A 27 -0.33 -14.83 1.35
C ALA A 27 -0.20 -14.21 -0.06
N ASP A 28 0.18 -15.03 -1.02
CA ASP A 28 0.23 -14.63 -2.42
C ASP A 28 -1.19 -14.34 -2.95
N SER A 29 -1.29 -13.34 -3.82
CA SER A 29 -2.53 -12.96 -4.50
C SER A 29 -3.70 -12.59 -3.56
N VAL A 30 -3.39 -12.18 -2.32
CA VAL A 30 -4.35 -11.78 -1.29
C VAL A 30 -4.14 -10.32 -0.92
N THR A 31 -5.22 -9.58 -0.72
CA THR A 31 -5.19 -8.27 -0.11
C THR A 31 -5.21 -8.42 1.41
N THR A 32 -4.17 -7.91 2.08
CA THR A 32 -4.09 -7.84 3.55
C THR A 32 -4.12 -6.38 3.97
N ALA A 33 -5.09 -5.99 4.79
CA ALA A 33 -5.10 -4.66 5.38
C ALA A 33 -4.39 -4.66 6.73
N VAL A 34 -3.61 -3.62 6.97
CA VAL A 34 -2.92 -3.35 8.25
C VAL A 34 -3.61 -2.15 8.87
N VAL A 35 -4.26 -2.37 10.01
CA VAL A 35 -5.01 -1.37 10.75
C VAL A 35 -4.44 -1.18 12.15
N GLY A 36 -4.76 -0.07 12.80
CA GLY A 36 -4.29 0.25 14.15
C GLY A 36 -4.24 1.76 14.37
N SER A 37 -4.06 2.18 15.62
CA SER A 37 -3.96 3.59 16.00
C SER A 37 -2.79 4.30 15.30
N SER A 38 -2.81 5.64 15.30
CA SER A 38 -1.66 6.44 14.84
C SER A 38 -0.41 6.06 15.65
N GLY A 39 0.74 5.97 14.98
CA GLY A 39 2.00 5.57 15.63
C GLY A 39 2.13 4.08 15.94
N SER A 40 1.19 3.21 15.56
CA SER A 40 1.29 1.76 15.84
C SER A 40 2.34 1.00 15.01
N GLY A 41 3.01 1.66 14.05
CA GLY A 41 4.07 1.05 13.23
C GLY A 41 3.67 0.64 11.81
N LYS A 42 2.45 0.97 11.35
CA LYS A 42 1.93 0.57 10.02
C LYS A 42 2.83 1.00 8.86
N SER A 43 3.17 2.27 8.76
CA SER A 43 4.04 2.79 7.69
C SER A 43 5.46 2.21 7.80
N THR A 44 5.97 1.98 9.02
CA THR A 44 7.26 1.30 9.24
C THR A 44 7.23 -0.13 8.68
N LEU A 45 6.11 -0.84 8.84
CA LEU A 45 5.93 -2.18 8.27
C LEU A 45 6.04 -2.15 6.74
N LEU A 46 5.37 -1.21 6.06
CA LEU A 46 5.49 -1.05 4.60
C LEU A 46 6.91 -0.69 4.17
N GLN A 47 7.58 0.20 4.93
CA GLN A 47 8.94 0.62 4.66
C GLN A 47 9.97 -0.51 4.82
N LEU A 48 9.73 -1.45 5.74
CA LEU A 48 10.53 -2.66 5.86
C LEU A 48 10.35 -3.59 4.64
N ILE A 49 9.10 -3.78 4.19
CA ILE A 49 8.79 -4.65 3.05
C ILE A 49 9.42 -4.14 1.75
N ASN A 50 9.45 -2.82 1.50
CA ASN A 50 10.07 -2.28 0.29
C ASN A 50 11.57 -1.95 0.46
N GLY A 51 12.16 -2.30 1.61
CA GLY A 51 13.58 -2.07 1.90
C GLY A 51 13.95 -0.60 2.08
N LEU A 52 13.01 0.33 2.33
CA LEU A 52 13.32 1.73 2.66
C LEU A 52 14.02 1.84 4.01
N VAL A 53 13.70 0.96 4.93
CA VAL A 53 14.39 0.83 6.21
C VAL A 53 14.85 -0.61 6.42
N ARG A 54 15.97 -0.79 7.11
CA ARG A 54 16.44 -2.12 7.54
C ARG A 54 15.85 -2.45 8.91
N PRO A 55 15.50 -3.70 9.21
CA PRO A 55 15.15 -4.12 10.56
C PRO A 55 16.35 -3.93 11.49
N SER A 56 16.08 -3.68 12.77
CA SER A 56 17.12 -3.68 13.81
C SER A 56 17.52 -5.10 14.18
N THR A 57 16.53 -6.02 14.22
CA THR A 57 16.71 -7.47 14.38
C THR A 57 15.65 -8.21 13.56
N GLY A 58 15.87 -9.51 13.35
CA GLY A 58 14.98 -10.35 12.55
C GLY A 58 15.24 -10.27 11.04
N THR A 59 14.38 -10.91 10.27
CA THR A 59 14.55 -11.03 8.81
C THR A 59 13.26 -10.69 8.08
N VAL A 60 13.37 -9.90 7.01
CA VAL A 60 12.27 -9.63 6.07
C VAL A 60 12.57 -10.36 4.76
N ARG A 61 11.61 -11.18 4.32
CA ARG A 61 11.66 -11.88 3.03
C ARG A 61 10.58 -11.31 2.12
N VAL A 62 10.93 -11.08 0.87
CA VAL A 62 9.99 -10.66 -0.18
C VAL A 62 10.24 -11.53 -1.41
N PHE A 63 9.18 -12.00 -2.04
CA PHE A 63 9.25 -12.99 -3.13
C PHE A 63 10.03 -14.27 -2.74
N GLY A 64 9.84 -14.70 -1.46
CA GLY A 64 10.48 -15.90 -0.91
C GLY A 64 11.97 -15.76 -0.57
N LYS A 65 12.60 -14.59 -0.76
CA LYS A 65 14.02 -14.33 -0.51
C LYS A 65 14.22 -13.25 0.55
N PRO A 66 15.24 -13.34 1.42
CA PRO A 66 15.64 -12.21 2.25
C PRO A 66 15.93 -10.99 1.39
N ILE A 67 15.59 -9.79 1.89
CA ILE A 67 15.89 -8.55 1.17
C ILE A 67 17.41 -8.38 1.07
N ASP A 68 17.87 -8.26 -0.18
CA ASP A 68 19.24 -7.86 -0.49
C ASP A 68 19.29 -6.33 -0.55
N TYR A 69 19.86 -5.73 0.48
CA TYR A 69 19.93 -4.27 0.62
C TYR A 69 20.95 -3.62 -0.32
N ASP A 70 21.78 -4.39 -0.99
CA ASP A 70 22.73 -3.89 -1.99
C ASP A 70 22.10 -3.86 -3.40
N ARG A 71 20.95 -4.56 -3.58
CA ARG A 71 20.22 -4.66 -4.85
C ARG A 71 18.77 -4.16 -4.78
N LEU A 72 18.48 -3.18 -3.94
CA LEU A 72 17.14 -2.61 -3.75
C LEU A 72 16.44 -2.11 -5.01
N PRO A 73 17.11 -1.52 -6.04
CA PRO A 73 16.43 -1.12 -7.26
C PRO A 73 15.72 -2.29 -7.97
N GLU A 74 16.27 -3.49 -7.93
CA GLU A 74 15.66 -4.68 -8.55
C GLU A 74 14.41 -5.13 -7.81
N LEU A 75 14.44 -5.12 -6.48
CA LEU A 75 13.28 -5.40 -5.63
C LEU A 75 12.18 -4.37 -5.87
N ARG A 76 12.51 -3.07 -5.79
CA ARG A 76 11.52 -1.98 -5.87
C ARG A 76 10.84 -1.86 -7.23
N ARG A 77 11.46 -2.31 -8.32
CA ARG A 77 10.83 -2.39 -9.65
C ARG A 77 9.67 -3.39 -9.70
N GLN A 78 9.66 -4.37 -8.79
CA GLN A 78 8.61 -5.38 -8.66
C GLN A 78 7.54 -4.98 -7.64
N ILE A 79 7.66 -3.80 -7.01
CA ILE A 79 6.74 -3.29 -5.99
C ILE A 79 6.12 -1.99 -6.47
N GLY A 80 4.81 -1.95 -6.58
CA GLY A 80 4.04 -0.71 -6.72
C GLY A 80 3.84 -0.09 -5.35
N TYR A 81 4.37 1.10 -5.12
CA TYR A 81 4.25 1.76 -3.82
C TYR A 81 3.51 3.10 -3.95
N ALA A 82 2.34 3.17 -3.36
CA ALA A 82 1.60 4.41 -3.14
C ALA A 82 1.87 4.89 -1.71
N VAL A 83 2.65 5.95 -1.59
CA VAL A 83 3.04 6.53 -0.30
C VAL A 83 1.92 7.39 0.28
N GLN A 84 1.89 7.54 1.60
CA GLN A 84 1.03 8.49 2.28
C GLN A 84 1.23 9.91 1.70
N GLY A 85 0.14 10.61 1.46
CA GLY A 85 0.14 11.85 0.67
C GLY A 85 0.25 11.54 -0.82
N THR A 86 0.87 12.42 -1.60
CA THR A 86 0.92 12.25 -3.05
C THR A 86 2.26 11.74 -3.57
N GLY A 87 3.35 12.13 -2.88
CA GLY A 87 4.72 11.76 -3.25
C GLY A 87 5.08 12.09 -4.72
N LEU A 88 4.34 12.99 -5.37
CA LEU A 88 4.58 13.36 -6.76
C LEU A 88 5.79 14.30 -6.86
N PHE A 89 6.51 14.18 -7.97
CA PHE A 89 7.59 15.11 -8.30
C PHE A 89 6.98 16.44 -8.81
N PRO A 90 7.14 17.57 -8.10
CA PRO A 90 6.44 18.82 -8.41
C PRO A 90 6.86 19.45 -9.74
N HIS A 91 8.06 19.14 -10.21
CA HIS A 91 8.64 19.62 -11.46
C HIS A 91 8.32 18.74 -12.68
N LEU A 92 7.63 17.63 -12.48
CA LEU A 92 7.19 16.73 -13.54
C LEU A 92 5.69 16.87 -13.77
N THR A 93 5.26 16.80 -15.04
CA THR A 93 3.84 16.74 -15.39
C THR A 93 3.20 15.44 -14.88
N VAL A 94 1.87 15.34 -14.90
CA VAL A 94 1.12 14.12 -14.57
C VAL A 94 1.63 12.92 -15.38
N GLU A 95 1.69 13.04 -16.70
CA GLU A 95 2.19 11.97 -17.59
C GLU A 95 3.62 11.55 -17.20
N ARG A 96 4.50 12.52 -16.95
CA ARG A 96 5.89 12.23 -16.58
C ARG A 96 6.01 11.60 -15.19
N ASN A 97 5.16 11.98 -14.23
CA ASN A 97 5.09 11.33 -12.92
C ASN A 97 4.67 9.86 -13.06
N ILE A 98 3.62 9.58 -13.83
CA ILE A 98 3.10 8.23 -14.05
C ILE A 98 4.14 7.36 -14.79
N THR A 99 4.73 7.88 -15.87
CA THR A 99 5.61 7.11 -16.75
C THR A 99 7.05 7.01 -16.27
N LEU A 100 7.42 7.65 -15.15
CA LEU A 100 8.81 7.74 -14.68
C LEU A 100 9.49 6.38 -14.58
N LEU A 101 8.86 5.42 -13.92
CA LEU A 101 9.42 4.08 -13.73
C LEU A 101 9.54 3.32 -15.05
N ALA A 102 8.55 3.44 -15.93
CA ALA A 102 8.58 2.78 -17.25
C ALA A 102 9.76 3.27 -18.08
N ARG A 103 10.04 4.58 -18.04
CA ARG A 103 11.20 5.17 -18.72
C ARG A 103 12.53 4.68 -18.14
N LEU A 104 12.61 4.56 -16.79
CA LEU A 104 13.81 4.04 -16.12
C LEU A 104 14.11 2.57 -16.46
N VAL A 105 13.08 1.77 -16.79
CA VAL A 105 13.25 0.37 -17.21
C VAL A 105 13.26 0.20 -18.74
N GLY A 106 13.35 1.30 -19.50
CA GLY A 106 13.56 1.28 -20.95
C GLY A 106 12.31 1.03 -21.79
N TRP A 107 11.09 1.28 -21.28
CA TRP A 107 9.89 1.22 -22.13
C TRP A 107 9.91 2.34 -23.18
N SER A 108 9.38 2.05 -24.38
CA SER A 108 9.19 3.08 -25.40
C SER A 108 8.20 4.17 -24.89
N THR A 109 8.37 5.37 -25.43
CA THR A 109 7.49 6.51 -25.11
C THR A 109 6.03 6.20 -25.44
N GLU A 110 5.78 5.56 -26.58
CA GLU A 110 4.45 5.17 -27.05
C GLU A 110 3.78 4.18 -26.08
N ARG A 111 4.47 3.08 -25.74
CA ARG A 111 3.98 2.08 -24.77
C ARG A 111 3.68 2.72 -23.42
N SER A 112 4.60 3.57 -22.94
CA SER A 112 4.43 4.24 -21.63
C SER A 112 3.23 5.18 -21.64
N ARG A 113 3.03 5.92 -22.72
CA ARG A 113 1.92 6.86 -22.87
C ARG A 113 0.57 6.16 -22.99
N THR A 114 0.49 5.08 -23.78
CA THR A 114 -0.72 4.25 -23.90
C THR A 114 -1.12 3.71 -22.52
N ARG A 115 -0.17 3.12 -21.80
CA ARG A 115 -0.43 2.58 -20.46
C ARG A 115 -0.82 3.66 -19.45
N ALA A 116 -0.19 4.82 -19.49
CA ALA A 116 -0.55 5.94 -18.61
C ALA A 116 -1.99 6.42 -18.87
N ARG A 117 -2.42 6.47 -20.13
CA ARG A 117 -3.81 6.84 -20.50
C ARG A 117 -4.82 5.84 -19.96
N GLU A 118 -4.58 4.53 -20.13
CA GLU A 118 -5.42 3.47 -19.56
C GLU A 118 -5.55 3.59 -18.04
N LEU A 119 -4.44 3.83 -17.35
CA LEU A 119 -4.43 3.97 -15.89
C LEU A 119 -5.19 5.22 -15.44
N MET A 120 -5.00 6.35 -16.13
CA MET A 120 -5.73 7.58 -15.82
C MET A 120 -7.24 7.40 -16.01
N GLU A 121 -7.66 6.71 -17.09
CA GLU A 121 -9.07 6.39 -17.33
C GLU A 121 -9.65 5.51 -16.20
N ARG A 122 -8.95 4.46 -15.79
CA ARG A 122 -9.36 3.59 -14.68
C ARG A 122 -9.61 4.33 -13.36
N VAL A 123 -8.83 5.36 -13.08
CA VAL A 123 -8.99 6.17 -11.85
C VAL A 123 -9.83 7.43 -12.09
N GLY A 124 -10.54 7.55 -13.20
CA GLY A 124 -11.41 8.69 -13.50
C GLY A 124 -10.66 10.01 -13.67
N LEU A 125 -9.44 9.98 -14.20
CA LEU A 125 -8.67 11.19 -14.54
C LEU A 125 -8.70 11.43 -16.06
N PRO A 126 -9.24 12.57 -16.53
CA PRO A 126 -9.22 12.91 -17.95
C PRO A 126 -7.79 13.02 -18.50
N TRP A 127 -7.54 12.50 -19.69
CA TRP A 127 -6.23 12.60 -20.33
C TRP A 127 -5.76 14.05 -20.56
N THR A 128 -6.68 15.01 -20.61
CA THR A 128 -6.36 16.44 -20.68
C THR A 128 -5.52 16.93 -19.48
N PHE A 129 -5.46 16.16 -18.40
CA PHE A 129 -4.63 16.49 -17.24
C PHE A 129 -3.17 16.01 -17.40
N ALA A 130 -2.84 15.23 -18.42
CA ALA A 130 -1.51 14.65 -18.62
C ALA A 130 -0.37 15.68 -18.66
N THR A 131 -0.66 16.90 -19.15
CA THR A 131 0.30 18.01 -19.25
C THR A 131 0.35 18.90 -18.01
N ARG A 132 -0.58 18.76 -17.07
CA ARG A 132 -0.62 19.55 -15.84
C ARG A 132 0.49 19.14 -14.88
N TYR A 133 0.86 20.07 -14.01
CA TYR A 133 1.77 19.84 -12.89
C TYR A 133 0.99 19.52 -11.60
N PRO A 134 1.62 18.88 -10.59
CA PRO A 134 0.94 18.55 -9.35
C PRO A 134 0.24 19.73 -8.66
N HIS A 135 0.82 20.93 -8.67
CA HIS A 135 0.23 22.11 -8.04
C HIS A 135 -1.05 22.62 -8.73
N GLU A 136 -1.34 22.17 -9.97
CA GLU A 136 -2.56 22.47 -10.71
C GLU A 136 -3.70 21.46 -10.45
N LEU A 137 -3.47 20.51 -9.54
CA LEU A 137 -4.39 19.41 -9.21
C LEU A 137 -4.89 19.53 -7.77
N SER A 138 -6.14 19.10 -7.52
CA SER A 138 -6.62 18.86 -6.16
C SER A 138 -5.85 17.73 -5.48
N GLY A 139 -5.86 17.66 -4.13
CA GLY A 139 -5.23 16.59 -3.38
C GLY A 139 -5.69 15.19 -3.82
N GLY A 140 -7.00 14.99 -4.03
CA GLY A 140 -7.54 13.74 -4.53
C GLY A 140 -7.12 13.40 -5.97
N GLN A 141 -6.96 14.42 -6.85
CA GLN A 141 -6.41 14.20 -8.19
C GLN A 141 -4.94 13.79 -8.13
N GLN A 142 -4.14 14.43 -7.29
CA GLN A 142 -2.75 14.06 -7.07
C GLN A 142 -2.62 12.64 -6.52
N GLN A 143 -3.49 12.24 -5.60
CA GLN A 143 -3.51 10.88 -5.04
C GLN A 143 -3.79 9.84 -6.13
N ARG A 144 -4.75 10.11 -7.03
CA ARG A 144 -5.04 9.25 -8.19
C ARG A 144 -3.85 9.14 -9.15
N VAL A 145 -3.11 10.22 -9.39
CA VAL A 145 -1.84 10.17 -10.16
C VAL A 145 -0.81 9.28 -9.46
N GLY A 146 -0.69 9.36 -8.14
CA GLY A 146 0.18 8.49 -7.34
C GLY A 146 -0.16 7.00 -7.48
N LEU A 147 -1.47 6.67 -7.49
CA LEU A 147 -1.95 5.31 -7.76
C LEU A 147 -1.60 4.84 -9.17
N CYS A 148 -1.81 5.68 -10.21
CA CYS A 148 -1.39 5.35 -11.57
C CYS A 148 0.10 5.06 -11.66
N ARG A 149 0.94 5.86 -11.00
CA ARG A 149 2.39 5.64 -10.95
C ARG A 149 2.75 4.30 -10.30
N ALA A 150 2.09 3.95 -9.19
CA ALA A 150 2.31 2.66 -8.52
C ALA A 150 1.93 1.47 -9.40
N MET A 151 0.87 1.61 -10.23
CA MET A 151 0.37 0.56 -11.13
C MET A 151 1.10 0.48 -12.49
N MET A 152 2.02 1.41 -12.80
CA MET A 152 2.59 1.58 -14.13
C MET A 152 3.29 0.33 -14.66
N LEU A 153 4.12 -0.32 -13.85
CA LEU A 153 4.90 -1.50 -14.23
C LEU A 153 4.15 -2.83 -14.05
N GLN A 154 2.87 -2.81 -13.71
CA GLN A 154 2.09 -4.01 -13.39
C GLN A 154 2.76 -4.90 -12.33
N PRO A 155 3.20 -4.33 -11.20
CA PRO A 155 3.97 -5.09 -10.22
C PRO A 155 3.14 -6.22 -9.59
N PRO A 156 3.77 -7.36 -9.23
CA PRO A 156 3.10 -8.46 -8.55
C PRO A 156 2.75 -8.14 -7.08
N LEU A 157 3.36 -7.11 -6.50
CA LEU A 157 3.14 -6.66 -5.13
C LEU A 157 2.79 -5.17 -5.10
N PHE A 158 1.68 -4.83 -4.43
CA PHE A 158 1.29 -3.45 -4.12
C PHE A 158 1.42 -3.16 -2.63
N LEU A 159 2.05 -2.06 -2.31
CA LEU A 159 2.09 -1.46 -0.98
C LEU A 159 1.35 -0.13 -1.04
N LEU A 160 0.29 0.00 -0.27
CA LEU A 160 -0.61 1.15 -0.32
C LEU A 160 -0.70 1.77 1.08
N ASP A 161 -0.16 2.97 1.24
CA ASP A 161 -0.17 3.70 2.51
C ASP A 161 -1.23 4.81 2.47
N GLU A 162 -2.38 4.58 3.08
CA GLU A 162 -3.56 5.46 3.08
C GLU A 162 -3.96 5.95 1.67
N PRO A 163 -4.14 5.04 0.69
CA PRO A 163 -4.25 5.40 -0.72
C PRO A 163 -5.52 6.17 -1.09
N PHE A 164 -6.50 6.22 -0.20
CA PHE A 164 -7.80 6.86 -0.46
C PHE A 164 -8.11 8.03 0.49
N GLY A 165 -7.17 8.42 1.38
CA GLY A 165 -7.41 9.39 2.45
C GLY A 165 -7.81 10.79 1.98
N ALA A 166 -7.26 11.27 0.84
CA ALA A 166 -7.56 12.59 0.29
C ALA A 166 -8.70 12.61 -0.74
N LEU A 167 -9.39 11.46 -0.96
CA LEU A 167 -10.50 11.38 -1.91
C LEU A 167 -11.82 11.76 -1.26
N ASP A 168 -12.68 12.44 -2.02
CA ASP A 168 -14.07 12.62 -1.65
C ASP A 168 -14.81 11.28 -1.62
N PRO A 169 -15.94 11.14 -0.89
CA PRO A 169 -16.61 9.86 -0.69
C PRO A 169 -17.04 9.16 -1.98
N VAL A 170 -17.49 9.91 -3.01
CA VAL A 170 -17.95 9.33 -4.29
C VAL A 170 -16.76 8.77 -5.04
N THR A 171 -15.74 9.60 -5.28
CA THR A 171 -14.50 9.18 -5.95
C THR A 171 -13.81 8.03 -5.23
N ARG A 172 -13.79 8.05 -3.88
CA ARG A 172 -13.24 6.97 -3.06
C ARG A 172 -13.95 5.65 -3.35
N ASN A 173 -15.27 5.65 -3.35
CA ASN A 173 -16.06 4.46 -3.65
C ASN A 173 -15.77 3.91 -5.05
N ASP A 174 -15.70 4.76 -6.06
CA ASP A 174 -15.46 4.36 -7.45
C ASP A 174 -14.06 3.73 -7.61
N ILE A 175 -13.04 4.33 -7.00
CA ILE A 175 -11.68 3.80 -7.05
C ILE A 175 -11.55 2.50 -6.26
N GLN A 176 -12.19 2.37 -5.11
CA GLN A 176 -12.23 1.11 -4.36
C GLN A 176 -12.91 0.00 -5.17
N GLN A 177 -13.98 0.29 -5.90
CA GLN A 177 -14.61 -0.66 -6.81
C GLN A 177 -13.65 -1.10 -7.93
N GLU A 178 -12.89 -0.16 -8.50
CA GLU A 178 -11.90 -0.51 -9.53
C GLU A 178 -10.77 -1.38 -8.98
N PHE A 179 -10.32 -1.14 -7.74
CA PHE A 179 -9.36 -2.02 -7.05
C PHE A 179 -9.92 -3.44 -6.85
N LEU A 180 -11.18 -3.58 -6.47
CA LEU A 180 -11.84 -4.88 -6.34
C LEU A 180 -11.94 -5.61 -7.68
N ARG A 181 -12.31 -4.90 -8.77
CA ARG A 181 -12.34 -5.45 -10.12
C ARG A 181 -10.93 -5.91 -10.57
N LEU A 182 -9.91 -5.09 -10.31
CA LEU A 182 -8.53 -5.44 -10.62
C LEU A 182 -8.09 -6.69 -9.88
N GLN A 183 -8.41 -6.80 -8.60
CA GLN A 183 -8.07 -7.97 -7.79
C GLN A 183 -8.80 -9.24 -8.23
N GLN A 184 -10.01 -9.11 -8.75
CA GLN A 184 -10.78 -10.24 -9.31
C GLN A 184 -10.24 -10.70 -10.68
N SER A 185 -9.88 -9.75 -11.56
CA SER A 185 -9.42 -10.05 -12.91
C SER A 185 -7.94 -10.46 -12.98
N GLU A 186 -7.10 -9.83 -12.16
CA GLU A 186 -5.66 -10.03 -12.10
C GLU A 186 -5.22 -10.07 -10.63
N PRO A 187 -5.44 -11.20 -9.91
CA PRO A 187 -5.10 -11.30 -8.50
C PRO A 187 -3.63 -10.96 -8.23
N ARG A 188 -3.38 -10.04 -7.29
CA ARG A 188 -2.05 -9.59 -6.89
C ARG A 188 -1.95 -9.51 -5.39
N THR A 189 -0.75 -9.66 -4.86
CA THR A 189 -0.52 -9.44 -3.44
C THR A 189 -0.60 -7.95 -3.14
N MET A 190 -1.47 -7.56 -2.22
CA MET A 190 -1.63 -6.17 -1.79
C MET A 190 -1.50 -6.05 -0.28
N VAL A 191 -0.74 -5.07 0.18
CA VAL A 191 -0.70 -4.66 1.59
C VAL A 191 -1.24 -3.24 1.66
N LEU A 192 -2.41 -3.10 2.27
CA LEU A 192 -3.13 -1.84 2.42
C LEU A 192 -3.02 -1.35 3.87
N VAL A 193 -2.39 -0.21 4.09
CA VAL A 193 -2.45 0.49 5.37
C VAL A 193 -3.56 1.51 5.31
N THR A 194 -4.46 1.44 6.27
CA THR A 194 -5.55 2.40 6.41
C THR A 194 -5.93 2.59 7.88
N HIS A 195 -6.47 3.75 8.20
CA HIS A 195 -7.12 4.03 9.48
C HIS A 195 -8.64 3.82 9.42
N ASP A 196 -9.21 3.61 8.24
CA ASP A 196 -10.63 3.34 8.03
C ASP A 196 -10.90 1.83 8.03
N LEU A 197 -11.54 1.35 9.10
CA LEU A 197 -11.85 -0.07 9.26
C LEU A 197 -12.88 -0.58 8.25
N ARG A 198 -13.83 0.27 7.82
CA ARG A 198 -14.82 -0.10 6.80
C ARG A 198 -14.13 -0.34 5.45
N GLU A 199 -13.15 0.50 5.13
CA GLU A 199 -12.29 0.32 3.96
C GLU A 199 -11.50 -0.99 4.04
N ALA A 200 -10.86 -1.26 5.19
CA ALA A 200 -10.10 -2.49 5.41
C ALA A 200 -10.97 -3.75 5.24
N LEU A 201 -12.15 -3.78 5.86
CA LEU A 201 -13.08 -4.91 5.77
C LEU A 201 -13.67 -5.10 4.37
N ARG A 202 -13.83 -4.01 3.61
CA ARG A 202 -14.36 -4.06 2.24
C ARG A 202 -13.35 -4.59 1.23
N LEU A 203 -12.09 -4.17 1.36
CA LEU A 203 -11.06 -4.39 0.33
C LEU A 203 -10.16 -5.60 0.61
N ALA A 204 -10.04 -6.00 1.88
CA ALA A 204 -9.06 -7.02 2.26
C ALA A 204 -9.72 -8.33 2.69
N GLN A 205 -9.12 -9.44 2.26
CA GLN A 205 -9.47 -10.78 2.72
C GLN A 205 -8.90 -11.09 4.11
N ARG A 206 -7.79 -10.42 4.47
CA ARG A 206 -7.13 -10.62 5.77
C ARG A 206 -6.81 -9.27 6.40
N LEU A 207 -6.84 -9.24 7.72
CA LEU A 207 -6.45 -8.07 8.52
C LEU A 207 -5.26 -8.41 9.41
N ILE A 208 -4.45 -7.38 9.67
CA ILE A 208 -3.43 -7.35 10.72
C ILE A 208 -3.76 -6.13 11.59
N VAL A 209 -4.02 -6.36 12.85
CA VAL A 209 -4.26 -5.30 13.84
C VAL A 209 -2.96 -5.02 14.57
N LEU A 210 -2.41 -3.82 14.40
CA LEU A 210 -1.19 -3.38 15.07
C LEU A 210 -1.51 -2.49 16.27
N GLU A 211 -0.92 -2.83 17.41
CA GLU A 211 -0.92 -2.02 18.62
C GLU A 211 0.50 -1.81 19.14
N ARG A 212 0.93 -0.55 19.31
CA ARG A 212 2.23 -0.20 19.91
C ARG A 212 3.40 -1.02 19.37
N GLY A 213 3.43 -1.23 18.06
CA GLY A 213 4.48 -1.96 17.35
C GLY A 213 4.38 -3.49 17.44
N ARG A 214 3.28 -4.06 17.95
CA ARG A 214 3.03 -5.50 18.00
C ARG A 214 1.79 -5.87 17.22
N ILE A 215 1.74 -7.10 16.73
CA ILE A 215 0.51 -7.65 16.16
C ILE A 215 -0.38 -8.09 17.34
N ALA A 216 -1.51 -7.39 17.53
CA ALA A 216 -2.51 -7.75 18.51
C ALA A 216 -3.35 -8.94 18.00
N GLN A 217 -3.74 -8.90 16.73
CA GLN A 217 -4.45 -10.02 16.09
C GLN A 217 -4.23 -9.99 14.58
N HIS A 218 -4.26 -11.13 13.91
CA HIS A 218 -4.30 -11.22 12.46
C HIS A 218 -5.16 -12.41 12.02
N GLY A 219 -5.81 -12.29 10.87
CA GLY A 219 -6.70 -13.33 10.34
C GLY A 219 -7.68 -12.79 9.30
N PRO A 220 -8.67 -13.59 8.89
CA PRO A 220 -9.82 -13.11 8.13
C PRO A 220 -10.55 -12.00 8.90
N GLY A 221 -11.01 -10.96 8.17
CA GLY A 221 -11.67 -9.82 8.82
C GLY A 221 -12.90 -10.22 9.64
N GLU A 222 -13.69 -11.14 9.12
CA GLU A 222 -14.88 -11.67 9.79
C GLU A 222 -14.57 -12.36 11.13
N GLU A 223 -13.50 -13.15 11.19
CA GLU A 223 -13.07 -13.81 12.43
C GLU A 223 -12.66 -12.79 13.49
N ILE A 224 -11.91 -11.74 13.09
CA ILE A 224 -11.46 -10.70 14.03
C ILE A 224 -12.65 -9.91 14.59
N VAL A 225 -13.65 -9.60 13.76
CA VAL A 225 -14.87 -8.90 14.21
C VAL A 225 -15.66 -9.74 15.19
N ASN A 226 -15.83 -11.05 14.91
CA ASN A 226 -16.68 -11.93 15.72
C ASN A 226 -15.97 -12.49 16.96
N ALA A 227 -14.65 -12.66 16.90
CA ALA A 227 -13.82 -13.21 17.98
C ALA A 227 -12.55 -12.37 18.21
N PRO A 228 -12.70 -11.14 18.76
CA PRO A 228 -11.55 -10.29 19.08
C PRO A 228 -10.69 -10.94 20.18
N ALA A 229 -9.36 -10.98 19.94
CA ALA A 229 -8.39 -11.68 20.80
C ALA A 229 -8.26 -11.04 22.20
N ASP A 230 -8.48 -9.74 22.29
CA ASP A 230 -8.39 -8.98 23.54
C ASP A 230 -9.35 -7.78 23.58
N GLU A 231 -9.31 -7.05 24.70
CA GLU A 231 -10.16 -5.86 24.90
C GLU A 231 -9.77 -4.70 23.97
N PHE A 232 -8.49 -4.55 23.64
CA PHE A 232 -8.04 -3.52 22.70
C PHE A 232 -8.65 -3.73 21.33
N VAL A 233 -8.53 -4.95 20.76
CA VAL A 233 -9.10 -5.27 19.45
C VAL A 233 -10.60 -5.05 19.46
N ARG A 234 -11.30 -5.53 20.50
CA ARG A 234 -12.75 -5.34 20.65
C ARG A 234 -13.14 -3.86 20.62
N ASN A 235 -12.49 -3.04 21.44
CA ASN A 235 -12.78 -1.62 21.56
C ASN A 235 -12.43 -0.86 20.27
N PHE A 236 -11.31 -1.21 19.63
CA PHE A 236 -10.89 -0.63 18.36
C PHE A 236 -11.95 -0.80 17.27
N PHE A 237 -12.48 -2.03 17.13
CA PHE A 237 -13.54 -2.33 16.16
C PHE A 237 -14.87 -1.68 16.53
N GLN A 238 -15.29 -1.76 17.79
CA GLN A 238 -16.55 -1.16 18.24
C GLN A 238 -16.59 0.36 18.06
N THR A 239 -15.50 1.04 18.35
CA THR A 239 -15.42 2.50 18.19
C THR A 239 -15.50 2.93 16.74
N GLN A 240 -14.80 2.24 15.84
CA GLN A 240 -14.74 2.63 14.43
C GLN A 240 -15.94 2.17 13.59
N LEU A 241 -16.61 1.07 13.96
CA LEU A 241 -17.78 0.61 13.23
C LEU A 241 -19.07 1.31 13.66
N LYS A 242 -19.13 1.88 14.88
CA LYS A 242 -20.28 2.65 15.36
C LYS A 242 -20.24 4.14 14.94
N ALA A 243 -19.08 4.67 14.58
CA ALA A 243 -18.89 6.01 14.04
C ALA A 243 -19.26 6.04 12.54
#